data_989496029434d9c7af55ef0f8f9a80d4
#
_entry.id   989496029434d9c7af55ef0f8f9a80d4
#
_cell.length_a   1.000
_cell.length_b   1.000
_cell.length_c   1.000
_cell.angle_alpha   90.00
_cell.angle_beta   90.00
_cell.angle_gamma   90.00
#
_symmetry.space_group_name_H-M   'P 1'
#
loop_
_entity.id
_entity.type
_entity.pdbx_description
1 polymer ?
#
loop_
_entity_poly.entity_id
_entity_poly.type
_entity_poly.pdbx_seq_one_letter_code
_entity_poly.pdbx_strand_id
1 'polypeptide(L)'
;DSKIFKKLLKKKIFRNVNDNFFKMKPLILKKFNEEILENVNPQYLDSKIIYNINLGLMREGYLKSAHLDRRDHLISGIYYPITKINKGGNLQLCSYSEKMQTYDVFPSKKNLKIVKNYKIKKNFCVFFLNVPWAYHAVSKYKGETDRKYFYIDYDFKLKNSGSNSQNRKKGHNKNSFWKTKVEVKSQVRKKSFFTE
;
A
#
# COMPACT_ATOMS: atom_id res chain seq x y z
N ASP A 1 -4.36 -17.63 5.29
CA ASP A 1 -4.89 -18.69 6.15
C ASP A 1 -6.23 -18.27 6.75
N SER A 2 -7.34 -18.67 6.06
CA SER A 2 -8.69 -18.18 6.37
C SER A 2 -9.20 -18.61 7.77
N LYS A 3 -8.68 -19.72 8.32
CA LYS A 3 -9.08 -20.22 9.65
C LYS A 3 -8.51 -19.35 10.78
N ILE A 4 -7.25 -18.92 10.67
CA ILE A 4 -6.61 -18.02 11.65
C ILE A 4 -7.29 -16.66 11.61
N PHE A 5 -7.60 -16.15 10.43
CA PHE A 5 -8.32 -14.89 10.25
C PHE A 5 -9.71 -14.93 10.88
N LYS A 6 -10.51 -15.98 10.64
CA LYS A 6 -11.83 -16.18 11.26
C LYS A 6 -11.75 -16.27 12.80
N LYS A 7 -10.71 -16.92 13.34
CA LYS A 7 -10.48 -16.99 14.79
C LYS A 7 -10.11 -15.64 15.39
N LEU A 8 -9.37 -14.82 14.65
CA LEU A 8 -8.98 -13.47 15.06
C LEU A 8 -10.11 -12.47 14.96
N LEU A 9 -10.99 -12.59 13.95
CA LEU A 9 -12.22 -11.78 13.84
C LEU A 9 -13.13 -11.91 15.08
N LYS A 10 -13.05 -13.03 15.79
CA LYS A 10 -13.78 -13.21 17.07
C LYS A 10 -13.18 -12.42 18.23
N LYS A 11 -11.94 -11.91 18.10
CA LYS A 11 -11.33 -11.10 19.17
C LYS A 11 -11.82 -9.66 19.08
N LYS A 12 -12.29 -9.14 20.21
CA LYS A 12 -12.81 -7.76 20.35
C LYS A 12 -11.87 -6.70 19.75
N ILE A 13 -10.56 -6.87 19.95
CA ILE A 13 -9.53 -5.96 19.44
C ILE A 13 -9.54 -5.91 17.89
N PHE A 14 -9.61 -7.05 17.22
CA PHE A 14 -9.61 -7.08 15.76
C PHE A 14 -10.87 -6.42 15.20
N ARG A 15 -12.03 -6.71 15.80
CA ARG A 15 -13.30 -6.08 15.40
C ARG A 15 -13.22 -4.57 15.55
N ASN A 16 -12.77 -4.06 16.69
CA ASN A 16 -12.67 -2.62 16.91
C ASN A 16 -11.73 -1.95 15.87
N VAL A 17 -10.57 -2.56 15.56
CA VAL A 17 -9.66 -2.04 14.54
C VAL A 17 -10.34 -2.03 13.18
N ASN A 18 -10.96 -3.15 12.78
CA ASN A 18 -11.67 -3.26 11.52
C ASN A 18 -12.77 -2.21 11.38
N ASP A 19 -13.62 -2.08 12.40
CA ASP A 19 -14.76 -1.15 12.38
C ASP A 19 -14.31 0.31 12.34
N ASN A 20 -13.23 0.64 13.04
CA ASN A 20 -12.66 1.99 13.00
C ASN A 20 -12.13 2.33 11.60
N PHE A 21 -11.33 1.46 10.98
CA PHE A 21 -10.83 1.73 9.63
C PHE A 21 -11.93 1.71 8.58
N PHE A 22 -12.96 0.89 8.73
CA PHE A 22 -14.14 0.95 7.87
C PHE A 22 -14.84 2.31 7.97
N LYS A 23 -15.06 2.81 9.19
CA LYS A 23 -15.64 4.14 9.43
C LYS A 23 -14.76 5.30 8.94
N MET A 24 -13.45 5.14 9.00
CA MET A 24 -12.48 6.14 8.51
C MET A 24 -12.39 6.22 6.98
N LYS A 25 -12.94 5.24 6.24
CA LYS A 25 -12.88 5.21 4.77
C LYS A 25 -13.22 6.53 4.11
N PRO A 26 -14.35 7.23 4.43
CA PRO A 26 -14.68 8.51 3.78
C PRO A 26 -13.63 9.59 4.04
N LEU A 27 -13.07 9.65 5.25
CA LEU A 27 -12.02 10.62 5.62
C LEU A 27 -10.73 10.35 4.85
N ILE A 28 -10.33 9.08 4.74
CA ILE A 28 -9.12 8.69 4.01
C ILE A 28 -9.29 9.01 2.52
N LEU A 29 -10.43 8.67 1.91
CA LEU A 29 -10.70 8.99 0.51
C LEU A 29 -10.72 10.50 0.27
N LYS A 30 -11.32 11.28 1.17
CA LYS A 30 -11.30 12.75 1.10
C LYS A 30 -9.88 13.29 1.17
N LYS A 31 -9.01 12.71 2.01
CA LYS A 31 -7.61 13.14 2.15
C LYS A 31 -6.81 12.96 0.86
N PHE A 32 -7.11 11.92 0.08
CA PHE A 32 -6.44 11.62 -1.18
C PHE A 32 -7.22 12.07 -2.42
N ASN A 33 -8.28 12.85 -2.25
CA ASN A 33 -9.19 13.16 -3.35
C ASN A 33 -8.51 13.85 -4.53
N GLU A 34 -7.69 14.85 -4.28
CA GLU A 34 -6.97 15.58 -5.34
C GLU A 34 -6.04 14.65 -6.11
N GLU A 35 -5.24 13.85 -5.40
CA GLU A 35 -4.31 12.91 -6.01
C GLU A 35 -5.03 11.79 -6.76
N ILE A 36 -6.21 11.36 -6.30
CA ILE A 36 -7.04 10.39 -7.01
C ILE A 36 -7.53 11.00 -8.32
N LEU A 37 -8.08 12.21 -8.30
CA LEU A 37 -8.55 12.90 -9.50
C LEU A 37 -7.42 13.15 -10.51
N GLU A 38 -6.23 13.47 -10.03
CA GLU A 38 -5.06 13.68 -10.88
C GLU A 38 -4.57 12.40 -11.55
N ASN A 39 -4.57 11.27 -10.84
CA ASN A 39 -3.85 10.07 -11.24
C ASN A 39 -4.72 8.91 -11.75
N VAL A 40 -6.03 8.96 -11.49
CA VAL A 40 -6.98 7.92 -11.91
C VAL A 40 -7.66 8.32 -13.21
N ASN A 41 -7.83 7.38 -14.13
CA ASN A 41 -8.57 7.59 -15.36
C ASN A 41 -10.06 7.91 -15.05
N PRO A 42 -10.64 8.98 -15.63
CA PRO A 42 -11.98 9.46 -15.30
C PRO A 42 -13.04 8.36 -15.30
N GLN A 43 -12.97 7.43 -16.22
CA GLN A 43 -13.92 6.31 -16.36
C GLN A 43 -14.03 5.39 -15.13
N TYR A 44 -13.07 5.48 -14.19
CA TYR A 44 -13.06 4.66 -12.98
C TYR A 44 -13.44 5.44 -11.72
N LEU A 45 -13.55 6.78 -11.79
CA LEU A 45 -13.80 7.62 -10.60
C LEU A 45 -15.13 7.28 -9.92
N ASP A 46 -16.16 6.89 -10.68
CA ASP A 46 -17.46 6.47 -10.16
C ASP A 46 -17.51 5.00 -9.72
N SER A 47 -16.37 4.29 -9.80
CA SER A 47 -16.32 2.89 -9.43
C SER A 47 -16.48 2.71 -7.92
N LYS A 48 -17.26 1.70 -7.52
CA LYS A 48 -17.40 1.35 -6.11
C LYS A 48 -16.04 1.00 -5.50
N ILE A 49 -15.72 1.64 -4.37
CA ILE A 49 -14.52 1.33 -3.60
C ILE A 49 -14.87 0.31 -2.51
N ILE A 50 -14.17 -0.81 -2.52
CA ILE A 50 -14.23 -1.86 -1.51
C ILE A 50 -13.11 -1.68 -0.49
N TYR A 51 -13.32 -2.20 0.71
CA TYR A 51 -12.40 -2.15 1.83
C TYR A 51 -12.00 -3.57 2.21
N ASN A 52 -10.69 -3.78 2.41
CA ASN A 52 -10.13 -5.03 2.90
C ASN A 52 -9.17 -4.74 4.07
N ILE A 53 -9.11 -5.67 5.02
CA ILE A 53 -8.13 -5.65 6.10
C ILE A 53 -7.55 -7.04 6.32
N ASN A 54 -6.23 -7.10 6.44
CA ASN A 54 -5.49 -8.33 6.68
C ASN A 54 -4.55 -8.15 7.88
N LEU A 55 -4.36 -9.22 8.66
CA LEU A 55 -3.37 -9.24 9.72
C LEU A 55 -2.07 -9.86 9.18
N GLY A 56 -0.97 -9.13 9.34
CA GLY A 56 0.38 -9.58 9.02
C GLY A 56 1.24 -9.81 10.27
N LEU A 57 2.28 -10.61 10.09
CA LEU A 57 3.30 -10.89 11.09
C LEU A 57 4.67 -10.64 10.50
N MET A 58 5.49 -9.85 11.19
CA MET A 58 6.93 -9.76 10.93
C MET A 58 7.64 -10.60 11.98
N ARG A 59 8.27 -11.66 11.53
CA ARG A 59 9.18 -12.49 12.34
C ARG A 59 10.59 -11.95 12.24
N GLU A 60 11.47 -12.39 13.11
CA GLU A 60 12.90 -12.09 12.99
C GLU A 60 13.42 -12.42 11.59
N GLY A 61 14.25 -11.54 11.04
CA GLY A 61 14.77 -11.67 9.68
C GLY A 61 13.82 -11.19 8.56
N TYR A 62 12.56 -10.88 8.87
CA TYR A 62 11.64 -10.37 7.85
C TYR A 62 12.22 -9.17 7.12
N LEU A 63 12.22 -9.25 5.81
CA LEU A 63 12.67 -8.20 4.89
C LEU A 63 11.74 -8.21 3.70
N LYS A 64 11.31 -7.04 3.24
CA LYS A 64 10.57 -6.94 1.98
C LYS A 64 11.30 -5.96 1.07
N SER A 65 11.83 -6.47 -0.03
CA SER A 65 12.49 -5.65 -1.05
C SER A 65 11.53 -4.63 -1.63
N ALA A 66 12.08 -3.56 -2.20
CA ALA A 66 11.27 -2.53 -2.83
C ALA A 66 10.38 -3.12 -3.93
N HIS A 67 9.12 -2.75 -3.91
CA HIS A 67 8.08 -3.26 -4.78
C HIS A 67 6.96 -2.25 -4.92
N LEU A 68 6.09 -2.49 -5.88
CA LEU A 68 4.76 -1.91 -5.97
C LEU A 68 3.75 -2.91 -5.42
N ASP A 69 2.72 -2.43 -4.77
CA ASP A 69 1.59 -3.26 -4.38
C ASP A 69 0.77 -3.72 -5.61
N ARG A 70 -0.26 -4.49 -5.36
CA ARG A 70 -1.16 -4.95 -6.42
C ARG A 70 -1.77 -3.77 -7.15
N ARG A 71 -1.92 -3.89 -8.46
CA ARG A 71 -2.42 -2.82 -9.33
C ARG A 71 -3.88 -2.44 -9.11
N ASP A 72 -4.66 -3.32 -8.50
CA ASP A 72 -6.06 -3.11 -8.15
C ASP A 72 -6.24 -2.36 -6.83
N HIS A 73 -5.16 -2.14 -6.07
CA HIS A 73 -5.19 -1.30 -4.87
C HIS A 73 -5.17 0.18 -5.26
N LEU A 74 -6.13 0.95 -4.75
CA LEU A 74 -6.16 2.40 -4.90
C LEU A 74 -5.32 3.06 -3.79
N ILE A 75 -5.59 2.70 -2.53
CA ILE A 75 -4.88 3.18 -1.35
C ILE A 75 -4.48 1.98 -0.53
N SER A 76 -3.20 1.91 -0.16
CA SER A 76 -2.69 0.94 0.79
C SER A 76 -2.39 1.62 2.13
N GLY A 77 -2.68 0.92 3.21
CA GLY A 77 -2.43 1.38 4.57
C GLY A 77 -1.76 0.31 5.42
N ILE A 78 -0.90 0.72 6.33
CA ILE A 78 -0.26 -0.17 7.29
C ILE A 78 -0.44 0.42 8.69
N TYR A 79 -1.05 -0.36 9.59
CA TYR A 79 -1.26 0.03 10.97
C TYR A 79 -0.53 -0.90 11.94
N TYR A 80 0.26 -0.32 12.83
CA TYR A 80 1.01 -1.00 13.88
C TYR A 80 0.41 -0.69 15.25
N PRO A 81 -0.48 -1.55 15.80
CA PRO A 81 -1.17 -1.27 17.05
C PRO A 81 -0.25 -1.28 18.26
N ILE A 82 0.74 -2.18 18.24
CA ILE A 82 1.66 -2.38 19.38
C ILE A 82 3.06 -2.62 18.84
N THR A 83 4.02 -1.84 19.33
CA THR A 83 5.45 -2.15 19.15
C THR A 83 6.13 -1.97 20.48
N LYS A 84 6.72 -3.04 21.02
CA LYS A 84 7.48 -2.96 22.27
C LYS A 84 8.82 -2.26 22.06
N ILE A 85 9.52 -2.58 21.00
CA ILE A 85 10.86 -2.02 20.67
C ILE A 85 10.99 -1.92 19.15
N ASN A 86 11.59 -0.82 18.68
CA ASN A 86 11.89 -0.67 17.26
C ASN A 86 13.25 -1.30 16.93
N LYS A 87 13.25 -2.57 16.57
CA LYS A 87 14.45 -3.29 16.08
C LYS A 87 14.37 -3.49 14.55
N GLY A 88 14.29 -2.41 13.78
CA GLY A 88 14.12 -2.47 12.32
C GLY A 88 12.69 -2.79 11.87
N GLY A 89 12.52 -3.36 10.68
CA GLY A 89 11.22 -3.56 10.07
C GLY A 89 10.52 -2.23 9.74
N ASN A 90 11.31 -1.20 9.42
CA ASN A 90 10.82 0.14 9.11
C ASN A 90 10.24 0.19 7.70
N LEU A 91 9.16 0.90 7.52
CA LEU A 91 8.65 1.21 6.19
C LEU A 91 9.57 2.22 5.50
N GLN A 92 9.99 1.89 4.30
CA GLN A 92 10.87 2.72 3.49
C GLN A 92 10.16 3.12 2.21
N LEU A 93 10.09 4.43 1.96
CA LEU A 93 9.61 4.95 0.69
C LEU A 93 10.79 5.11 -0.25
N CYS A 94 10.59 4.69 -1.49
CA CYS A 94 11.64 4.67 -2.49
C CYS A 94 11.24 5.51 -3.70
N SER A 95 12.18 6.28 -4.22
CA SER A 95 12.06 6.91 -5.53
C SER A 95 12.91 6.16 -6.54
N TYR A 96 12.49 6.15 -7.79
CA TYR A 96 13.28 5.62 -8.89
C TYR A 96 14.16 6.72 -9.48
N SER A 97 15.45 6.42 -9.67
CA SER A 97 16.45 7.43 -10.07
C SER A 97 16.34 7.83 -11.54
N GLU A 98 15.73 6.99 -12.38
CA GLU A 98 15.64 7.21 -13.82
C GLU A 98 14.21 7.50 -14.29
N LYS A 99 14.08 8.23 -15.40
CA LYS A 99 12.80 8.41 -16.09
C LYS A 99 12.43 7.10 -16.77
N MET A 100 11.52 6.32 -16.16
CA MET A 100 11.04 5.08 -16.74
C MET A 100 9.76 5.29 -17.54
N GLN A 101 9.65 4.58 -18.64
CA GLN A 101 8.41 4.47 -19.41
C GLN A 101 7.51 3.35 -18.86
N THR A 102 8.10 2.33 -18.25
CA THR A 102 7.40 1.20 -17.62
C THR A 102 7.87 1.04 -16.18
N TYR A 103 6.98 0.60 -15.31
CA TYR A 103 7.27 0.37 -13.89
C TYR A 103 7.23 -1.11 -13.59
N ASP A 104 8.38 -1.67 -13.26
CA ASP A 104 8.47 -3.04 -12.79
C ASP A 104 7.91 -3.16 -11.37
N VAL A 105 7.18 -4.23 -11.10
CA VAL A 105 6.66 -4.50 -9.75
C VAL A 105 7.81 -4.72 -8.77
N PHE A 106 8.91 -5.33 -9.22
CA PHE A 106 10.13 -5.56 -8.46
C PHE A 106 11.33 -4.91 -9.17
N PRO A 107 11.60 -3.64 -8.90
CA PRO A 107 12.64 -2.90 -9.59
C PRO A 107 14.03 -3.31 -9.13
N SER A 108 15.04 -3.06 -9.98
CA SER A 108 16.44 -3.25 -9.59
C SER A 108 16.83 -2.29 -8.46
N LYS A 109 17.50 -2.81 -7.43
CA LYS A 109 17.95 -2.02 -6.27
C LYS A 109 18.86 -0.86 -6.65
N LYS A 110 19.67 -0.99 -7.71
CA LYS A 110 20.62 0.04 -8.16
C LYS A 110 19.93 1.34 -8.62
N ASN A 111 18.66 1.23 -9.05
CA ASN A 111 17.89 2.34 -9.58
C ASN A 111 16.92 2.94 -8.55
N LEU A 112 16.99 2.48 -7.30
CA LEU A 112 16.13 2.92 -6.22
C LEU A 112 16.89 3.69 -5.16
N LYS A 113 16.34 4.85 -4.79
CA LYS A 113 16.80 5.66 -3.67
C LYS A 113 15.73 5.66 -2.58
N ILE A 114 16.12 5.32 -1.34
CA ILE A 114 15.26 5.49 -0.18
C ILE A 114 15.15 6.99 0.10
N VAL A 115 13.93 7.53 -0.01
CA VAL A 115 13.65 8.96 0.22
C VAL A 115 13.14 9.22 1.63
N LYS A 116 12.50 8.23 2.26
CA LYS A 116 12.03 8.32 3.64
C LYS A 116 12.08 6.96 4.31
N ASN A 117 12.41 6.95 5.60
CA ASN A 117 12.47 5.74 6.43
C ASN A 117 11.68 5.99 7.71
N TYR A 118 10.48 5.40 7.78
CA TYR A 118 9.58 5.55 8.92
C TYR A 118 9.95 4.56 10.03
N LYS A 119 10.42 5.07 11.14
CA LYS A 119 10.60 4.28 12.37
C LYS A 119 9.22 3.93 12.94
N ILE A 120 8.95 2.64 13.07
CA ILE A 120 7.65 2.16 13.54
C ILE A 120 7.48 2.45 15.02
N LYS A 121 6.35 3.04 15.38
CA LYS A 121 5.93 3.38 16.75
C LYS A 121 4.65 2.64 17.11
N LYS A 122 4.30 2.62 18.39
CA LYS A 122 2.96 2.18 18.86
C LYS A 122 1.88 3.09 18.25
N ASN A 123 0.79 2.49 17.81
CA ASN A 123 -0.34 3.18 17.16
C ASN A 123 0.10 3.99 15.91
N PHE A 124 1.16 3.55 15.25
CA PHE A 124 1.60 4.17 14.01
C PHE A 124 0.77 3.64 12.84
N CYS A 125 0.24 4.57 12.05
CA CYS A 125 -0.48 4.26 10.84
C CYS A 125 0.05 5.12 9.69
N VAL A 126 0.17 4.53 8.52
CA VAL A 126 0.52 5.24 7.30
C VAL A 126 -0.38 4.78 6.17
N PHE A 127 -0.88 5.72 5.39
CA PHE A 127 -1.61 5.48 4.15
C PHE A 127 -0.86 6.09 2.99
N PHE A 128 -0.90 5.45 1.85
CA PHE A 128 -0.34 5.96 0.61
C PHE A 128 -1.18 5.55 -0.60
N LEU A 129 -1.22 6.44 -1.59
CA LEU A 129 -1.83 6.18 -2.87
C LEU A 129 -0.94 5.20 -3.65
N ASN A 130 -1.52 4.13 -4.17
CA ASN A 130 -0.77 3.06 -4.83
C ASN A 130 -0.50 3.35 -6.31
N VAL A 131 -0.06 4.58 -6.59
CA VAL A 131 0.33 4.98 -7.97
C VAL A 131 1.45 4.10 -8.50
N PRO A 132 1.59 3.95 -9.84
CA PRO A 132 2.57 3.04 -10.45
C PRO A 132 4.04 3.30 -10.10
N TRP A 133 4.35 4.37 -9.38
CA TRP A 133 5.69 4.75 -8.92
C TRP A 133 5.82 4.84 -7.40
N ALA A 134 4.81 4.39 -6.64
CA ALA A 134 4.82 4.37 -5.18
C ALA A 134 5.63 3.20 -4.62
N TYR A 135 6.90 3.13 -5.00
CA TYR A 135 7.80 2.07 -4.52
C TYR A 135 8.03 2.17 -3.03
N HIS A 136 7.89 1.05 -2.35
CA HIS A 136 8.16 0.96 -0.93
C HIS A 136 8.80 -0.38 -0.55
N ALA A 137 9.47 -0.39 0.58
CA ALA A 137 10.20 -1.54 1.10
C ALA A 137 10.03 -1.64 2.61
N VAL A 138 10.39 -2.77 3.18
CA VAL A 138 10.50 -2.93 4.63
C VAL A 138 11.93 -3.34 4.95
N SER A 139 12.60 -2.56 5.81
CA SER A 139 13.95 -2.89 6.27
C SER A 139 13.95 -4.17 7.11
N LYS A 140 15.11 -4.83 7.23
CA LYS A 140 15.22 -6.09 8.00
C LYS A 140 14.73 -5.88 9.44
N TYR A 141 13.76 -6.70 9.86
CA TYR A 141 13.31 -6.77 11.24
C TYR A 141 14.24 -7.65 12.07
N LYS A 142 14.68 -7.15 13.22
CA LYS A 142 15.64 -7.80 14.12
C LYS A 142 15.05 -8.06 15.52
N GLY A 143 13.72 -8.03 15.64
CA GLY A 143 13.07 -8.26 16.94
C GLY A 143 12.88 -9.74 17.23
N GLU A 144 13.11 -10.15 18.45
CA GLU A 144 12.95 -11.53 18.95
C GLU A 144 11.49 -11.97 19.04
N THR A 145 10.57 -11.01 19.11
CA THR A 145 9.14 -11.28 19.18
C THR A 145 8.43 -10.84 17.91
N ASP A 146 7.46 -11.61 17.45
CA ASP A 146 6.67 -11.28 16.26
C ASP A 146 6.00 -9.92 16.38
N ARG A 147 6.21 -9.06 15.37
CA ARG A 147 5.49 -7.80 15.24
C ARG A 147 4.21 -8.01 14.44
N LYS A 148 3.07 -7.72 15.06
CA LYS A 148 1.76 -7.74 14.40
C LYS A 148 1.49 -6.40 13.74
N TYR A 149 0.92 -6.43 12.54
CA TYR A 149 0.46 -5.24 11.84
C TYR A 149 -0.81 -5.55 11.05
N PHE A 150 -1.59 -4.52 10.73
CA PHE A 150 -2.73 -4.63 9.85
C PHE A 150 -2.36 -4.00 8.51
N TYR A 151 -2.67 -4.71 7.44
CA TYR A 151 -2.61 -4.22 6.09
C TYR A 151 -4.03 -3.89 5.64
N ILE A 152 -4.23 -2.68 5.16
CA ILE A 152 -5.54 -2.08 4.88
C ILE A 152 -5.54 -1.64 3.42
N ASP A 153 -6.53 -2.07 2.67
CA ASP A 153 -6.67 -1.72 1.27
C ASP A 153 -8.02 -1.07 0.99
N TYR A 154 -8.00 -0.04 0.19
CA TYR A 154 -9.17 0.51 -0.49
C TYR A 154 -8.98 0.30 -1.99
N ASP A 155 -9.84 -0.54 -2.58
CA ASP A 155 -9.69 -1.02 -3.94
C ASP A 155 -10.88 -0.61 -4.80
N PHE A 156 -10.66 -0.33 -6.08
CA PHE A 156 -11.76 -0.25 -7.02
C PHE A 156 -12.37 -1.64 -7.26
N LYS A 157 -13.70 -1.74 -7.15
CA LYS A 157 -14.42 -2.92 -7.59
C LYS A 157 -14.56 -2.90 -9.11
N LEU A 158 -13.53 -3.37 -9.81
CA LEU A 158 -13.57 -3.47 -11.26
C LEU A 158 -14.48 -4.62 -11.69
N LYS A 159 -15.38 -4.37 -12.67
CA LYS A 159 -16.40 -5.34 -13.14
C LYS A 159 -15.81 -6.66 -13.68
N ASN A 160 -14.54 -6.68 -14.08
CA ASN A 160 -13.89 -7.82 -14.75
C ASN A 160 -12.54 -8.22 -14.14
N SER A 161 -12.31 -7.98 -12.86
CA SER A 161 -11.14 -8.54 -12.17
C SER A 161 -11.33 -10.03 -11.89
N GLY A 162 -11.51 -10.81 -12.96
CA GLY A 162 -11.38 -12.26 -12.89
C GLY A 162 -10.00 -12.60 -12.32
N SER A 163 -9.97 -13.55 -11.42
CA SER A 163 -8.83 -14.02 -10.63
C SER A 163 -7.70 -14.69 -11.44
N ASN A 164 -7.47 -14.29 -12.69
CA ASN A 164 -6.40 -14.85 -13.51
C ASN A 164 -5.04 -14.35 -13.03
N SER A 165 -4.43 -15.15 -12.16
CA SER A 165 -3.08 -14.97 -11.63
C SER A 165 -1.98 -14.81 -12.70
N GLN A 166 -2.26 -15.20 -13.94
CA GLN A 166 -1.32 -15.09 -15.08
C GLN A 166 -1.10 -13.66 -15.57
N ASN A 167 -2.02 -12.72 -15.34
CA ASN A 167 -1.86 -11.32 -15.74
C ASN A 167 -0.98 -10.48 -14.80
N ARG A 168 -0.44 -11.06 -13.74
CA ARG A 168 0.41 -10.35 -12.76
C ARG A 168 1.78 -9.94 -13.30
N LYS A 169 2.25 -10.56 -14.40
CA LYS A 169 3.62 -10.37 -14.91
C LYS A 169 3.74 -9.41 -16.10
N LYS A 170 2.66 -9.03 -16.75
CA LYS A 170 2.73 -8.14 -17.93
C LYS A 170 2.56 -6.68 -17.51
N GLY A 171 3.48 -5.84 -17.96
CA GLY A 171 3.53 -4.40 -17.75
C GLY A 171 2.18 -3.70 -17.93
N HIS A 172 2.10 -2.42 -17.60
CA HIS A 172 0.86 -1.62 -17.65
C HIS A 172 0.02 -1.96 -18.88
N ASN A 173 -1.03 -2.75 -18.65
CA ASN A 173 -2.01 -3.05 -19.69
C ASN A 173 -2.88 -1.80 -19.89
N LYS A 174 -3.37 -1.59 -21.13
CA LYS A 174 -4.29 -0.51 -21.53
C LYS A 174 -5.56 -0.38 -20.64
N ASN A 175 -5.80 -1.34 -19.76
CA ASN A 175 -6.93 -1.39 -18.82
C ASN A 175 -6.56 -1.03 -17.36
N SER A 176 -5.42 -0.38 -17.12
CA SER A 176 -5.11 0.14 -15.79
C SER A 176 -6.03 1.32 -15.47
N PHE A 177 -6.57 1.37 -14.24
CA PHE A 177 -7.29 2.56 -13.80
C PHE A 177 -6.35 3.75 -13.51
N TRP A 178 -5.05 3.50 -13.37
CA TRP A 178 -4.05 4.55 -13.25
C TRP A 178 -3.75 5.19 -14.62
N LYS A 179 -3.69 6.51 -14.65
CA LYS A 179 -3.14 7.25 -15.79
C LYS A 179 -1.68 6.87 -16.01
N THR A 180 -1.22 6.92 -17.25
CA THR A 180 0.21 6.75 -17.54
C THR A 180 1.01 7.96 -17.04
N LYS A 181 2.30 7.80 -16.84
CA LYS A 181 3.16 8.89 -16.35
C LYS A 181 3.21 10.07 -17.31
N VAL A 182 3.01 9.84 -18.59
CA VAL A 182 2.96 10.88 -19.63
C VAL A 182 1.72 11.78 -19.45
N GLU A 183 0.62 11.18 -18.94
CA GLU A 183 -0.65 11.89 -18.71
C GLU A 183 -0.65 12.67 -17.39
N VAL A 184 0.26 12.35 -16.47
CA VAL A 184 0.40 13.06 -15.19
C VAL A 184 1.43 14.17 -15.33
N LYS A 185 0.99 15.43 -15.26
CA LYS A 185 1.88 16.61 -15.35
C LYS A 185 2.99 16.57 -14.31
N SER A 186 4.19 17.01 -14.68
CA SER A 186 5.42 16.95 -13.87
C SER A 186 5.32 17.67 -12.49
N GLN A 187 4.32 18.49 -12.26
CA GLN A 187 4.08 19.20 -10.99
C GLN A 187 3.77 18.27 -9.81
N VAL A 188 3.25 17.07 -10.07
CA VAL A 188 2.93 16.07 -9.02
C VAL A 188 4.18 15.55 -8.29
N ARG A 189 5.37 15.75 -8.83
CA ARG A 189 6.63 15.27 -8.22
C ARG A 189 6.97 15.90 -6.87
N LYS A 190 6.33 17.01 -6.48
CA LYS A 190 6.60 17.73 -5.23
C LYS A 190 5.66 17.37 -4.09
N LYS A 191 4.53 16.71 -4.38
CA LYS A 191 3.58 16.29 -3.34
C LYS A 191 3.97 14.93 -2.79
N SER A 192 3.99 14.78 -1.48
CA SER A 192 4.13 13.47 -0.81
C SER A 192 2.82 12.69 -0.99
N PHE A 193 2.88 11.52 -1.63
CA PHE A 193 1.73 10.62 -1.74
C PHE A 193 1.45 9.85 -0.45
N PHE A 194 2.09 10.26 0.66
CA PHE A 194 2.05 9.56 1.93
C PHE A 194 1.55 10.49 3.03
N THR A 195 0.62 10.00 3.83
CA THR A 195 0.16 10.66 5.06
C THR A 195 0.43 9.77 6.27
N GLU A 196 0.84 10.37 7.36
CA GLU A 196 1.03 9.74 8.67
C GLU A 196 -0.28 9.66 9.46
#